data_642dcbb94573761406d3c7333f443ce4
#
_entry.id   642dcbb94573761406d3c7333f443ce4
#
_cell.length_a   1.000
_cell.length_b   1.000
_cell.length_c   1.000
_cell.angle_alpha   90.00
_cell.angle_beta   90.00
_cell.angle_gamma   90.00
#
_symmetry.space_group_name_H-M   'P 1'
#
loop_
_entity.id
_entity.type
_entity.pdbx_description
1 polymer ?
#
loop_
_entity_poly.entity_id
_entity_poly.type
_entity_poly.pdbx_seq_one_letter_code
_entity_poly.pdbx_strand_id
1 'polypeptide(L)'
;MTSITRRLFLSLATALAPGAAIAHHGWGGYDTSKSFTVTGKILRSTYENPHCEIEMEVDGKHWRFVLAPPSRMERRGITPDIIAAGKTCTVFGYPHTSNPDEARIEYIIVDGKRIELR
;
A
#
# COMPACT_ATOMS: atom_id res chain seq x y z
N MET A 1 44.86 -13.00 23.67
CA MET A 1 45.08 -12.15 22.53
C MET A 1 44.08 -12.36 21.44
N THR A 2 43.89 -13.56 21.01
CA THR A 2 42.95 -13.90 19.95
C THR A 2 41.48 -13.80 20.36
N SER A 3 41.18 -13.76 21.64
CA SER A 3 39.80 -13.75 22.13
C SER A 3 39.08 -12.41 21.93
N ILE A 4 39.77 -11.36 21.60
CA ILE A 4 39.20 -10.03 21.44
C ILE A 4 38.39 -9.92 20.17
N THR A 5 38.86 -10.53 19.11
CA THR A 5 38.20 -10.45 17.80
C THR A 5 36.82 -11.11 17.76
N ARG A 6 36.61 -12.14 18.51
CA ARG A 6 35.37 -12.89 18.50
C ARG A 6 34.15 -12.11 19.03
N ARG A 7 34.42 -11.21 19.94
CA ARG A 7 33.33 -10.46 20.59
C ARG A 7 32.67 -9.46 19.66
N LEU A 8 33.41 -8.99 18.69
CA LEU A 8 32.87 -8.00 17.73
C LEU A 8 31.85 -8.60 16.79
N PHE A 9 32.00 -9.85 16.43
CA PHE A 9 31.06 -10.49 15.51
C PHE A 9 29.70 -10.70 16.11
N LEU A 10 29.62 -10.98 17.39
CA LEU A 10 28.36 -11.23 18.06
C LEU A 10 27.49 -9.98 18.15
N SER A 11 28.10 -8.83 18.36
CA SER A 11 27.34 -7.59 18.43
C SER A 11 26.75 -7.19 17.10
N LEU A 12 27.41 -7.45 16.00
CA LEU A 12 26.89 -7.14 14.67
C LEU A 12 25.68 -7.98 14.31
N ALA A 13 25.72 -9.26 14.60
CA ALA A 13 24.61 -10.15 14.30
C ALA A 13 23.34 -9.75 15.03
N THR A 14 23.45 -9.26 16.24
CA THR A 14 22.30 -8.88 17.04
C THR A 14 21.64 -7.58 16.54
N ALA A 15 22.43 -6.67 16.00
CA ALA A 15 21.91 -5.37 15.57
C ALA A 15 21.03 -5.44 14.33
N LEU A 16 21.17 -6.46 13.49
CA LEU A 16 20.44 -6.55 12.23
C LEU A 16 19.05 -7.15 12.37
N ALA A 17 18.85 -8.09 13.28
CA ALA A 17 17.59 -8.82 13.39
C ALA A 17 16.35 -7.97 13.72
N PRO A 18 16.39 -7.03 14.66
CA PRO A 18 15.21 -6.23 15.00
C PRO A 18 14.71 -5.32 13.87
N GLY A 19 15.62 -4.81 13.05
CA GLY A 19 15.26 -3.94 11.94
C GLY A 19 14.47 -4.65 10.86
N ALA A 20 14.79 -5.90 10.57
CA ALA A 20 14.10 -6.69 9.56
C ALA A 20 12.66 -7.02 9.97
N ALA A 21 12.39 -7.21 11.25
CA ALA A 21 11.06 -7.56 11.73
C ALA A 21 10.07 -6.41 11.60
N ILE A 22 10.53 -5.17 11.73
CA ILE A 22 9.66 -3.98 11.70
C ILE A 22 9.19 -3.68 10.27
N ALA A 23 9.95 -4.06 9.27
CA ALA A 23 9.65 -3.75 7.87
C ALA A 23 8.44 -4.48 7.29
N HIS A 24 7.87 -5.45 8.00
CA HIS A 24 6.80 -6.30 7.46
C HIS A 24 5.38 -5.85 7.78
N HIS A 25 5.18 -4.68 8.35
CA HIS A 25 3.84 -4.19 8.65
C HIS A 25 3.24 -3.42 7.47
N GLY A 26 2.42 -4.13 6.67
CA GLY A 26 1.51 -3.54 5.69
C GLY A 26 2.12 -2.75 4.54
N TRP A 27 3.13 -1.96 4.80
CA TRP A 27 3.76 -1.07 3.81
C TRP A 27 5.15 -1.54 3.36
N GLY A 28 5.68 -2.57 4.00
CA GLY A 28 7.04 -3.04 3.75
C GLY A 28 7.29 -3.59 2.35
N GLY A 29 6.25 -4.01 1.65
CA GLY A 29 6.37 -4.53 0.28
C GLY A 29 6.28 -3.47 -0.80
N TYR A 30 6.18 -2.19 -0.45
CA TYR A 30 5.95 -1.10 -1.40
C TYR A 30 7.09 -0.10 -1.38
N ASP A 31 7.41 0.42 -2.57
CA ASP A 31 8.53 1.35 -2.74
C ASP A 31 8.07 2.79 -2.53
N THR A 32 8.25 3.29 -1.32
CA THR A 32 7.82 4.64 -0.95
C THR A 32 8.64 5.76 -1.60
N SER A 33 9.74 5.42 -2.25
CA SER A 33 10.52 6.40 -3.01
C SER A 33 9.96 6.65 -4.42
N LYS A 34 8.99 5.84 -4.86
CA LYS A 34 8.41 5.91 -6.20
C LYS A 34 6.92 6.18 -6.18
N SER A 35 6.52 7.19 -5.41
CA SER A 35 5.11 7.58 -5.35
C SER A 35 4.58 8.03 -6.70
N PHE A 36 3.29 7.81 -6.92
CA PHE A 36 2.62 8.25 -8.14
C PHE A 36 1.17 8.60 -7.86
N THR A 37 0.60 9.39 -8.77
CA THR A 37 -0.81 9.78 -8.74
C THR A 37 -1.41 9.46 -10.08
N VAL A 38 -2.53 8.76 -10.10
CA VAL A 38 -3.27 8.45 -11.33
C VAL A 38 -4.76 8.66 -11.14
N THR A 39 -5.44 9.00 -12.22
CA THR A 39 -6.88 9.19 -12.26
C THR A 39 -7.48 8.27 -13.30
N GLY A 40 -8.58 7.62 -12.98
CA GLY A 40 -9.25 6.74 -13.92
C GLY A 40 -10.57 6.21 -13.39
N LYS A 41 -11.20 5.37 -14.20
CA LYS A 41 -12.46 4.74 -13.87
C LYS A 41 -12.21 3.42 -13.16
N ILE A 42 -12.93 3.18 -12.08
CA ILE A 42 -12.91 1.90 -11.36
C ILE A 42 -13.61 0.85 -12.23
N LEU A 43 -12.90 -0.23 -12.54
CA LEU A 43 -13.42 -1.34 -13.31
C LEU A 43 -14.03 -2.41 -12.40
N ARG A 44 -13.41 -2.62 -11.24
CA ARG A 44 -13.83 -3.62 -10.27
C ARG A 44 -13.48 -3.14 -8.88
N SER A 45 -14.33 -3.46 -7.91
CA SER A 45 -14.14 -3.10 -6.52
C SER A 45 -14.43 -4.29 -5.63
N THR A 46 -13.58 -4.49 -4.63
CA THR A 46 -13.73 -5.54 -3.63
C THR A 46 -13.69 -4.88 -2.26
N TYR A 47 -14.73 -5.09 -1.46
CA TYR A 47 -14.85 -4.45 -0.15
C TYR A 47 -14.91 -5.52 0.94
N GLU A 48 -13.74 -6.08 1.28
CA GLU A 48 -13.63 -7.16 2.25
C GLU A 48 -12.25 -7.20 2.89
N ASN A 49 -12.13 -7.95 4.00
CA ASN A 49 -10.85 -8.15 4.67
C ASN A 49 -9.92 -9.04 3.83
N PRO A 50 -8.60 -8.90 3.92
CA PRO A 50 -7.89 -7.99 4.82
C PRO A 50 -7.85 -6.53 4.37
N HIS A 51 -8.05 -6.24 3.09
CA HIS A 51 -8.04 -4.89 2.54
C HIS A 51 -9.05 -4.77 1.41
N CYS A 52 -9.72 -3.63 1.34
CA CYS A 52 -10.48 -3.27 0.15
C CYS A 52 -9.51 -3.06 -1.02
N GLU A 53 -9.97 -3.36 -2.24
CA GLU A 53 -9.17 -3.21 -3.45
C GLU A 53 -10.03 -2.65 -4.57
N ILE A 54 -9.39 -1.90 -5.46
CA ILE A 54 -10.01 -1.48 -6.72
C ILE A 54 -9.08 -1.81 -7.87
N GLU A 55 -9.66 -2.12 -9.02
CA GLU A 55 -8.93 -2.34 -10.25
C GLU A 55 -9.25 -1.21 -11.22
N MET A 56 -8.23 -0.66 -11.84
CA MET A 56 -8.35 0.43 -12.80
C MET A 56 -7.41 0.18 -13.97
N GLU A 57 -7.79 0.67 -15.14
CA GLU A 57 -6.88 0.71 -16.28
C GLU A 57 -6.48 2.16 -16.52
N VAL A 58 -5.17 2.42 -16.54
CA VAL A 58 -4.63 3.77 -16.72
C VAL A 58 -3.52 3.69 -17.76
N ASP A 59 -3.65 4.45 -18.83
CA ASP A 59 -2.68 4.48 -19.93
C ASP A 59 -2.33 3.08 -20.47
N GLY A 60 -3.36 2.26 -20.61
CA GLY A 60 -3.21 0.90 -21.14
C GLY A 60 -2.71 -0.13 -20.14
N LYS A 61 -2.45 0.28 -18.90
CA LYS A 61 -1.99 -0.62 -17.86
C LYS A 61 -3.11 -0.94 -16.88
N HIS A 62 -3.30 -2.23 -16.59
CA HIS A 62 -4.26 -2.69 -15.60
C HIS A 62 -3.60 -2.70 -14.22
N TRP A 63 -4.16 -1.95 -13.29
CA TRP A 63 -3.67 -1.83 -11.92
C TRP A 63 -4.59 -2.50 -10.92
N ARG A 64 -4.01 -3.09 -9.90
CA ARG A 64 -4.69 -3.51 -8.67
C ARG A 64 -4.23 -2.61 -7.54
N PHE A 65 -5.11 -1.78 -7.04
CA PHE A 65 -4.81 -0.84 -5.96
C PHE A 65 -5.34 -1.36 -4.64
N VAL A 66 -4.44 -1.55 -3.69
CA VAL A 66 -4.75 -2.01 -2.35
C VAL A 66 -5.07 -0.80 -1.49
N LEU A 67 -6.28 -0.76 -0.95
CA LEU A 67 -6.78 0.30 -0.10
C LEU A 67 -6.64 -0.08 1.38
N ALA A 68 -7.50 0.43 2.25
CA ALA A 68 -7.49 0.11 3.67
C ALA A 68 -8.43 -1.06 3.98
N PRO A 69 -8.33 -1.64 5.18
CA PRO A 69 -9.32 -2.61 5.63
C PRO A 69 -10.73 -1.99 5.70
N PRO A 70 -11.79 -2.79 5.54
CA PRO A 70 -13.17 -2.28 5.56
C PRO A 70 -13.50 -1.40 6.76
N SER A 71 -13.05 -1.75 7.96
CA SER A 71 -13.32 -0.96 9.16
C SER A 71 -12.76 0.44 9.08
N ARG A 72 -11.56 0.59 8.51
CA ARG A 72 -10.96 1.91 8.32
C ARG A 72 -11.64 2.67 7.21
N MET A 73 -11.99 2.00 6.12
CA MET A 73 -12.74 2.63 5.04
C MET A 73 -14.03 3.25 5.56
N GLU A 74 -14.79 2.52 6.36
CA GLU A 74 -16.03 3.02 6.95
C GLU A 74 -15.78 4.22 7.87
N ARG A 75 -14.79 4.14 8.75
CA ARG A 75 -14.45 5.26 9.65
C ARG A 75 -14.06 6.51 8.88
N ARG A 76 -13.50 6.36 7.70
CA ARG A 76 -13.10 7.48 6.85
C ARG A 76 -14.23 7.93 5.92
N GLY A 77 -15.41 7.33 6.01
CA GLY A 77 -16.58 7.69 5.22
C GLY A 77 -16.64 7.08 3.84
N ILE A 78 -15.84 6.04 3.57
CA ILE A 78 -15.87 5.34 2.29
C ILE A 78 -16.68 4.06 2.45
N THR A 79 -17.91 4.08 1.94
CA THR A 79 -18.79 2.93 1.85
C THR A 79 -18.59 2.23 0.49
N PRO A 80 -19.10 1.00 0.29
CA PRO A 80 -18.91 0.29 -0.98
C PRO A 80 -19.36 1.05 -2.21
N ASP A 81 -20.45 1.80 -2.13
CA ASP A 81 -20.99 2.57 -3.25
C ASP A 81 -20.06 3.70 -3.71
N ILE A 82 -19.27 4.27 -2.80
CA ILE A 82 -18.36 5.38 -3.11
C ILE A 82 -17.21 4.92 -4.02
N ILE A 83 -16.79 3.67 -3.89
CA ILE A 83 -15.74 3.09 -4.73
C ILE A 83 -16.27 2.02 -5.68
N ALA A 84 -17.51 2.08 -6.04
CA ALA A 84 -18.12 1.11 -6.94
C ALA A 84 -17.58 1.21 -8.36
N ALA A 85 -17.64 0.11 -9.10
CA ALA A 85 -17.28 0.09 -10.51
C ALA A 85 -18.06 1.18 -11.27
N GLY A 86 -17.36 1.85 -12.16
CA GLY A 86 -17.92 2.97 -12.93
C GLY A 86 -17.62 4.34 -12.35
N LYS A 87 -17.24 4.43 -11.09
CA LYS A 87 -16.83 5.69 -10.47
C LYS A 87 -15.45 6.10 -10.97
N THR A 88 -15.23 7.38 -11.11
CA THR A 88 -13.91 7.93 -11.41
C THR A 88 -13.25 8.40 -10.11
N CYS A 89 -12.00 8.06 -9.92
CA CYS A 89 -11.27 8.49 -8.74
C CYS A 89 -9.82 8.77 -9.08
N THR A 90 -9.15 9.47 -8.18
CA THR A 90 -7.70 9.69 -8.22
C THR A 90 -7.10 8.97 -7.02
N VAL A 91 -6.02 8.24 -7.25
CA VAL A 91 -5.31 7.54 -6.19
C VAL A 91 -3.85 8.00 -6.14
N PHE A 92 -3.34 8.16 -4.93
CA PHE A 92 -1.93 8.42 -4.67
C PHE A 92 -1.36 7.26 -3.88
N GLY A 93 -0.27 6.69 -4.36
CA GLY A 93 0.31 5.54 -3.67
C GLY A 93 1.69 5.15 -4.18
N TYR A 94 2.05 3.91 -3.87
CA TYR A 94 3.40 3.40 -4.08
C TYR A 94 3.35 2.03 -4.75
N PRO A 95 4.19 1.78 -5.75
CA PRO A 95 4.21 0.50 -6.43
C PRO A 95 4.78 -0.59 -5.52
N HIS A 96 4.29 -1.80 -5.72
CA HIS A 96 4.84 -2.97 -5.06
C HIS A 96 6.25 -3.24 -5.57
N THR A 97 7.14 -3.70 -4.70
CA THR A 97 8.53 -3.95 -5.07
C THR A 97 8.72 -5.13 -6.01
N SER A 98 7.79 -6.08 -6.02
CA SER A 98 7.87 -7.30 -6.82
C SER A 98 6.75 -7.46 -7.84
N ASN A 99 5.53 -7.04 -7.49
CA ASN A 99 4.36 -7.19 -8.36
C ASN A 99 4.13 -5.90 -9.15
N PRO A 100 4.44 -5.87 -10.47
CA PRO A 100 4.38 -4.63 -11.24
C PRO A 100 2.97 -4.05 -11.41
N ASP A 101 1.92 -4.85 -11.20
CA ASP A 101 0.54 -4.40 -11.37
C ASP A 101 -0.12 -4.00 -10.06
N GLU A 102 0.60 -4.05 -8.96
CA GLU A 102 0.07 -3.77 -7.63
C GLU A 102 0.64 -2.47 -7.07
N ALA A 103 -0.22 -1.70 -6.38
CA ALA A 103 0.23 -0.53 -5.63
C ALA A 103 -0.60 -0.39 -4.35
N ARG A 104 0.00 0.19 -3.32
CA ARG A 104 -0.67 0.53 -2.08
C ARG A 104 -1.04 2.00 -2.08
N ILE A 105 -2.30 2.28 -1.76
CA ILE A 105 -2.83 3.64 -1.86
C ILE A 105 -2.84 4.31 -0.48
N GLU A 106 -2.25 5.50 -0.42
CA GLU A 106 -2.19 6.30 0.80
C GLU A 106 -3.42 7.21 0.93
N TYR A 107 -3.87 7.80 -0.19
CA TYR A 107 -5.11 8.55 -0.19
C TYR A 107 -5.83 8.41 -1.52
N ILE A 108 -7.14 8.62 -1.48
CA ILE A 108 -8.01 8.58 -2.65
C ILE A 108 -8.79 9.88 -2.72
N ILE A 109 -9.02 10.36 -3.94
CA ILE A 109 -9.91 11.50 -4.19
C ILE A 109 -11.08 10.96 -4.99
N VAL A 110 -12.27 11.03 -4.42
CA VAL A 110 -13.51 10.58 -5.05
C VAL A 110 -14.66 11.50 -4.62
N ASP A 111 -15.56 11.78 -5.53
CA ASP A 111 -16.68 12.71 -5.30
C ASP A 111 -16.20 14.07 -4.76
N GLY A 112 -15.05 14.55 -5.25
CA GLY A 112 -14.49 15.83 -4.87
C GLY A 112 -13.81 15.89 -3.50
N LYS A 113 -13.67 14.74 -2.83
CA LYS A 113 -13.07 14.68 -1.48
C LYS A 113 -11.79 13.87 -1.46
N ARG A 114 -10.77 14.41 -0.83
CA ARG A 114 -9.55 13.67 -0.54
C ARG A 114 -9.71 12.95 0.80
N ILE A 115 -9.51 11.65 0.80
CA ILE A 115 -9.68 10.80 1.97
C ILE A 115 -8.40 10.01 2.21
N GLU A 116 -7.81 10.19 3.39
CA GLU A 116 -6.59 9.48 3.77
C GLU A 116 -6.94 8.05 4.18
N LEU A 117 -6.13 7.08 3.71
CA LEU A 117 -6.37 5.66 3.97
C LEU A 117 -5.34 5.05 4.94
N ARG A 118 -4.30 5.81 5.28
CA ARG A 118 -3.24 5.35 6.15
C ARG A 118 -3.50 5.70 7.61
#